data_482f279baf531f1bd033ed6589957c40
#
_entry.id   482f279baf531f1bd033ed6589957c40
#
_cell.length_a   1.000
_cell.length_b   1.000
_cell.length_c   1.000
_cell.angle_alpha   90.00
_cell.angle_beta   90.00
_cell.angle_gamma   90.00
#
_symmetry.space_group_name_H-M   'P 1'
#
loop_
_entity.id
_entity.type
_entity.pdbx_description
1 polymer ?
#
loop_
_entity_poly.entity_id
_entity_poly.type
_entity_poly.pdbx_seq_one_letter_code
_entity_poly.pdbx_strand_id
1 'polypeptide(L)'
;MSVPQAPAKANQKRRIGALALVFLGCVVGVAVGMGVYTFDYAEGMSYMSNDPTACVNCHIMQEQYDGWQHGSHHAAATCNDCHVPVDLLGKYATKIEHGYRHSKAFTLDDFAEPIRITPSSLTVVHNNCIRCHGEYVSQIISHSAKDADAVYCVQCHSTVGHGRKSGQ
;
A
#
# COMPACT_ATOMS: atom_id res chain seq x y z
N MET A 1 -50.59 -8.13 52.10
CA MET A 1 -50.31 -8.13 50.66
C MET A 1 -48.82 -8.40 50.47
N SER A 2 -48.47 -9.63 50.04
CA SER A 2 -47.04 -10.03 49.82
C SER A 2 -46.68 -9.68 48.41
N VAL A 3 -45.66 -8.85 48.23
CA VAL A 3 -45.12 -8.51 46.91
C VAL A 3 -44.35 -9.74 46.37
N PRO A 4 -44.63 -10.21 45.15
CA PRO A 4 -43.95 -11.35 44.58
C PRO A 4 -42.48 -10.95 44.33
N GLN A 5 -41.54 -11.60 45.02
CA GLN A 5 -40.10 -11.41 44.73
C GLN A 5 -39.76 -12.17 43.42
N ALA A 6 -39.29 -11.45 42.43
CA ALA A 6 -38.79 -12.07 41.21
C ALA A 6 -37.67 -13.06 41.54
N PRO A 7 -37.59 -14.24 40.88
CA PRO A 7 -36.67 -15.30 41.26
C PRO A 7 -35.21 -14.79 41.08
N ALA A 8 -34.41 -14.91 42.14
CA ALA A 8 -33.03 -14.44 42.25
C ALA A 8 -32.13 -14.89 41.07
N LYS A 9 -32.40 -16.07 40.51
CA LYS A 9 -31.72 -16.65 39.35
C LYS A 9 -31.93 -15.85 38.04
N ALA A 10 -33.09 -15.24 37.83
CA ALA A 10 -33.40 -14.46 36.64
C ALA A 10 -32.59 -13.12 36.66
N ASN A 11 -32.52 -12.51 37.84
CA ASN A 11 -31.76 -11.27 38.03
C ASN A 11 -30.24 -11.49 37.87
N GLN A 12 -29.72 -12.63 38.33
CA GLN A 12 -28.35 -13.03 38.17
C GLN A 12 -27.97 -13.23 36.70
N LYS A 13 -28.79 -13.94 35.92
CA LYS A 13 -28.56 -14.13 34.46
C LYS A 13 -28.55 -12.79 33.71
N ARG A 14 -29.43 -11.87 34.05
CA ARG A 14 -29.51 -10.53 33.46
C ARG A 14 -28.26 -9.70 33.77
N ARG A 15 -27.75 -9.77 35.00
CA ARG A 15 -26.52 -9.07 35.41
C ARG A 15 -25.29 -9.63 34.68
N ILE A 16 -25.17 -10.95 34.55
CA ILE A 16 -24.08 -11.60 33.83
C ILE A 16 -24.14 -11.20 32.35
N GLY A 17 -25.31 -11.20 31.72
CA GLY A 17 -25.48 -10.75 30.35
C GLY A 17 -25.08 -9.28 30.15
N ALA A 18 -25.49 -8.40 31.07
CA ALA A 18 -25.10 -6.98 31.02
C ALA A 18 -23.59 -6.78 31.15
N LEU A 19 -22.95 -7.50 32.08
CA LEU A 19 -21.48 -7.43 32.26
C LEU A 19 -20.73 -7.96 31.01
N ALA A 20 -21.21 -9.03 30.39
CA ALA A 20 -20.64 -9.57 29.17
C ALA A 20 -20.74 -8.58 28.01
N LEU A 21 -21.88 -7.88 27.87
CA LEU A 21 -22.05 -6.85 26.85
C LEU A 21 -21.14 -5.64 27.09
N VAL A 22 -21.00 -5.20 28.32
CA VAL A 22 -20.06 -4.11 28.69
C VAL A 22 -18.64 -4.54 28.39
N PHE A 23 -18.23 -5.73 28.78
CA PHE A 23 -16.89 -6.25 28.49
C PHE A 23 -16.62 -6.33 26.99
N LEU A 24 -17.57 -6.88 26.22
CA LEU A 24 -17.46 -6.94 24.76
C LEU A 24 -17.36 -5.52 24.16
N GLY A 25 -18.17 -4.59 24.63
CA GLY A 25 -18.11 -3.18 24.20
C GLY A 25 -16.75 -2.53 24.49
N CYS A 26 -16.18 -2.81 25.67
CA CYS A 26 -14.82 -2.34 26.00
C CYS A 26 -13.76 -2.95 25.09
N VAL A 27 -13.80 -4.25 24.84
CA VAL A 27 -12.84 -4.94 23.95
C VAL A 27 -12.93 -4.39 22.52
N VAL A 28 -14.13 -4.24 21.98
CA VAL A 28 -14.34 -3.66 20.65
C VAL A 28 -13.88 -2.20 20.62
N GLY A 29 -14.22 -1.41 21.65
CA GLY A 29 -13.82 0.00 21.75
C GLY A 29 -12.29 0.16 21.77
N VAL A 30 -11.60 -0.67 22.55
CA VAL A 30 -10.13 -0.68 22.59
C VAL A 30 -9.55 -1.09 21.23
N ALA A 31 -10.07 -2.16 20.62
CA ALA A 31 -9.58 -2.63 19.32
C ALA A 31 -9.75 -1.56 18.22
N VAL A 32 -10.92 -0.93 18.16
CA VAL A 32 -11.19 0.16 17.20
C VAL A 32 -10.30 1.37 17.49
N GLY A 33 -10.22 1.78 18.75
CA GLY A 33 -9.40 2.93 19.17
C GLY A 33 -7.92 2.73 18.84
N MET A 34 -7.38 1.56 19.14
CA MET A 34 -6.01 1.22 18.77
C MET A 34 -5.81 1.18 17.25
N GLY A 35 -6.78 0.62 16.51
CA GLY A 35 -6.71 0.58 15.05
C GLY A 35 -6.68 1.98 14.43
N VAL A 36 -7.57 2.86 14.86
CA VAL A 36 -7.61 4.27 14.40
C VAL A 36 -6.32 5.00 14.76
N TYR A 37 -5.87 4.87 16.02
CA TYR A 37 -4.63 5.48 16.47
C TYR A 37 -3.41 5.00 15.65
N THR A 38 -3.29 3.69 15.44
CA THR A 38 -2.19 3.11 14.65
C THR A 38 -2.23 3.59 13.21
N PHE A 39 -3.41 3.64 12.60
CA PHE A 39 -3.60 4.13 11.23
C PHE A 39 -3.20 5.61 11.09
N ASP A 40 -3.61 6.45 12.03
CA ASP A 40 -3.25 7.86 12.06
C ASP A 40 -1.74 8.06 12.31
N TYR A 41 -1.20 7.39 13.33
CA TYR A 41 0.22 7.44 13.68
C TYR A 41 1.14 6.98 12.53
N ALA A 42 0.72 5.95 11.79
CA ALA A 42 1.43 5.45 10.61
C ALA A 42 1.18 6.28 9.34
N GLU A 43 0.50 7.43 9.47
CA GLU A 43 0.12 8.28 8.34
C GLU A 43 -0.57 7.52 7.20
N GLY A 44 -1.50 6.62 7.54
CA GLY A 44 -2.16 5.75 6.58
C GLY A 44 -2.84 6.49 5.43
N MET A 45 -3.31 7.72 5.64
CA MET A 45 -3.88 8.56 4.59
C MET A 45 -2.85 9.05 3.56
N SER A 46 -1.56 9.01 3.88
CA SER A 46 -0.49 9.41 2.95
C SER A 46 -0.50 8.59 1.67
N TYR A 47 -0.94 7.32 1.72
CA TYR A 47 -1.12 6.49 0.52
C TYR A 47 -2.09 7.08 -0.49
N MET A 48 -3.01 7.93 -0.07
CA MET A 48 -3.93 8.62 -1.00
C MET A 48 -3.27 9.83 -1.68
N SER A 49 -2.18 10.35 -1.13
CA SER A 49 -1.41 11.46 -1.70
C SER A 49 -0.70 11.08 -3.00
N ASN A 50 -0.41 12.08 -3.83
CA ASN A 50 0.49 11.96 -4.98
C ASN A 50 1.87 12.52 -4.69
N ASP A 51 2.08 13.08 -3.50
CA ASP A 51 3.35 13.63 -3.08
C ASP A 51 4.37 12.49 -2.91
N PRO A 52 5.54 12.57 -3.55
CA PRO A 52 6.61 11.59 -3.40
C PRO A 52 7.08 11.41 -1.95
N THR A 53 6.98 12.45 -1.11
CA THR A 53 7.37 12.38 0.30
C THR A 53 6.53 11.39 1.10
N ALA A 54 5.27 11.16 0.67
CA ALA A 54 4.41 10.15 1.30
C ALA A 54 4.99 8.71 1.20
N CYS A 55 5.83 8.44 0.20
CA CYS A 55 6.44 7.13 0.03
C CYS A 55 7.55 6.87 1.06
N VAL A 56 8.22 7.93 1.55
CA VAL A 56 9.32 7.81 2.52
C VAL A 56 8.87 7.84 3.98
N ASN A 57 7.57 7.90 4.25
CA ASN A 57 7.05 7.60 5.58
C ASN A 57 7.52 6.21 6.07
N CYS A 58 7.73 5.28 5.14
CA CYS A 58 8.44 4.04 5.43
C CYS A 58 9.93 4.25 5.11
N HIS A 59 10.78 4.34 6.14
CA HIS A 59 12.21 4.60 6.01
C HIS A 59 12.93 3.64 5.04
N ILE A 60 12.41 2.44 4.85
CA ILE A 60 12.94 1.45 3.90
C ILE A 60 12.88 1.95 2.44
N MET A 61 12.03 2.94 2.14
CA MET A 61 11.89 3.55 0.82
C MET A 61 12.84 4.74 0.58
N GLN A 62 13.65 5.09 1.57
CA GLN A 62 14.54 6.25 1.48
C GLN A 62 15.53 6.12 0.31
N GLU A 63 16.15 4.95 0.13
CA GLU A 63 17.09 4.72 -0.99
C GLU A 63 16.42 4.93 -2.36
N GLN A 64 15.16 4.48 -2.52
CA GLN A 64 14.40 4.64 -3.75
C GLN A 64 14.03 6.11 -3.99
N TYR A 65 13.70 6.83 -2.94
CA TYR A 65 13.38 8.25 -3.01
C TYR A 65 14.63 9.08 -3.39
N ASP A 66 15.74 8.84 -2.70
CA ASP A 66 17.00 9.53 -2.97
C ASP A 66 17.49 9.24 -4.41
N GLY A 67 17.38 7.98 -4.84
CA GLY A 67 17.68 7.58 -6.21
C GLY A 67 16.79 8.28 -7.24
N TRP A 68 15.51 8.43 -6.96
CA TRP A 68 14.59 9.18 -7.83
C TRP A 68 14.93 10.67 -7.87
N GLN A 69 15.25 11.28 -6.73
CA GLN A 69 15.64 12.71 -6.68
C GLN A 69 16.86 13.03 -7.55
N HIS A 70 17.78 12.09 -7.71
CA HIS A 70 18.95 12.20 -8.58
C HIS A 70 18.75 11.58 -9.96
N GLY A 71 17.56 11.00 -10.19
CA GLY A 71 17.23 10.33 -11.44
C GLY A 71 16.84 11.28 -12.56
N SER A 72 16.93 10.79 -13.80
CA SER A 72 16.58 11.56 -15.01
C SER A 72 15.11 11.98 -15.09
N HIS A 73 14.21 11.28 -14.38
CA HIS A 73 12.76 11.52 -14.38
C HIS A 73 12.28 12.43 -13.24
N HIS A 74 13.16 12.86 -12.33
CA HIS A 74 12.77 13.68 -11.17
C HIS A 74 11.95 14.93 -11.55
N ALA A 75 12.36 15.63 -12.61
CA ALA A 75 11.69 16.84 -13.05
C ALA A 75 10.40 16.61 -13.85
N ALA A 76 10.16 15.38 -14.32
CA ALA A 76 9.08 15.05 -15.27
C ALA A 76 8.00 14.11 -14.70
N ALA A 77 8.33 13.30 -13.70
CA ALA A 77 7.45 12.27 -13.17
C ALA A 77 7.69 12.02 -11.69
N THR A 78 6.59 11.81 -10.97
CA THR A 78 6.58 11.40 -9.56
C THR A 78 6.56 9.88 -9.43
N CYS A 79 6.65 9.38 -8.19
CA CYS A 79 6.53 7.94 -7.92
C CYS A 79 5.24 7.36 -8.51
N ASN A 80 4.12 8.06 -8.35
CA ASN A 80 2.82 7.60 -8.83
C ASN A 80 2.73 7.55 -10.36
N ASP A 81 3.43 8.42 -11.07
CA ASP A 81 3.39 8.44 -12.54
C ASP A 81 3.99 7.18 -13.16
N CYS A 82 4.89 6.52 -12.43
CA CYS A 82 5.48 5.25 -12.83
C CYS A 82 4.78 4.05 -12.21
N HIS A 83 4.42 4.11 -10.92
CA HIS A 83 4.00 2.94 -10.13
C HIS A 83 2.48 2.74 -10.01
N VAL A 84 1.68 3.68 -10.51
CA VAL A 84 0.21 3.62 -10.37
C VAL A 84 -0.45 3.84 -11.73
N PRO A 85 -1.54 3.10 -12.06
CA PRO A 85 -2.32 3.36 -13.27
C PRO A 85 -2.87 4.80 -13.30
N VAL A 86 -3.08 5.35 -14.50
CA VAL A 86 -3.57 6.73 -14.66
C VAL A 86 -5.08 6.84 -14.53
N ASP A 87 -5.81 5.76 -14.79
CA ASP A 87 -7.26 5.72 -14.63
C ASP A 87 -7.63 5.77 -13.15
N LEU A 88 -8.70 6.49 -12.84
CA LEU A 88 -9.11 6.78 -11.47
C LEU A 88 -9.33 5.52 -10.63
N LEU A 89 -10.03 4.54 -11.18
CA LEU A 89 -10.34 3.30 -10.46
C LEU A 89 -9.08 2.45 -10.23
N GLY A 90 -8.28 2.23 -11.28
CA GLY A 90 -7.02 1.50 -11.18
C GLY A 90 -6.03 2.18 -10.23
N LYS A 91 -5.95 3.50 -10.28
CA LYS A 91 -5.12 4.28 -9.37
C LYS A 91 -5.42 4.00 -7.90
N TYR A 92 -6.67 4.17 -7.48
CA TYR A 92 -7.02 3.97 -6.08
C TYR A 92 -7.06 2.51 -5.67
N ALA A 93 -7.46 1.60 -6.57
CA ALA A 93 -7.36 0.15 -6.32
C ALA A 93 -5.89 -0.26 -6.06
N THR A 94 -4.96 0.20 -6.89
CA THR A 94 -3.52 -0.06 -6.71
C THR A 94 -2.99 0.56 -5.41
N LYS A 95 -3.40 1.77 -5.07
CA LYS A 95 -2.98 2.41 -3.80
C LYS A 95 -3.47 1.64 -2.58
N ILE A 96 -4.72 1.18 -2.58
CA ILE A 96 -5.29 0.37 -1.50
C ILE A 96 -4.56 -0.97 -1.40
N GLU A 97 -4.33 -1.64 -2.53
CA GLU A 97 -3.58 -2.89 -2.58
C GLU A 97 -2.15 -2.72 -2.04
N HIS A 98 -1.44 -1.70 -2.51
CA HIS A 98 -0.09 -1.41 -2.03
C HIS A 98 -0.08 -1.08 -0.54
N GLY A 99 -1.00 -0.24 -0.05
CA GLY A 99 -1.12 0.07 1.37
C GLY A 99 -1.30 -1.18 2.22
N TYR A 100 -2.21 -2.06 1.83
CA TYR A 100 -2.44 -3.33 2.52
C TYR A 100 -1.21 -4.25 2.48
N ARG A 101 -0.64 -4.46 1.29
CA ARG A 101 0.51 -5.38 1.11
C ARG A 101 1.76 -4.89 1.83
N HIS A 102 2.07 -3.60 1.75
CA HIS A 102 3.22 -3.02 2.44
C HIS A 102 3.05 -3.09 3.96
N SER A 103 1.88 -2.71 4.48
CA SER A 103 1.60 -2.80 5.92
C SER A 103 1.68 -4.24 6.43
N LYS A 104 1.11 -5.21 5.67
CA LYS A 104 1.20 -6.63 6.00
C LYS A 104 2.64 -7.12 5.99
N ALA A 105 3.38 -6.85 4.91
CA ALA A 105 4.75 -7.32 4.74
C ALA A 105 5.67 -6.75 5.82
N PHE A 106 5.53 -5.47 6.15
CA PHE A 106 6.27 -4.82 7.23
C PHE A 106 5.93 -5.41 8.60
N THR A 107 4.65 -5.62 8.89
CA THR A 107 4.21 -6.16 10.20
C THR A 107 4.65 -7.60 10.43
N LEU A 108 4.70 -8.40 9.36
CA LEU A 108 5.05 -9.82 9.42
C LEU A 108 6.51 -10.10 9.06
N ASP A 109 7.28 -9.06 8.71
CA ASP A 109 8.65 -9.18 8.21
C ASP A 109 8.76 -10.14 7.01
N ASP A 110 7.76 -10.09 6.12
CA ASP A 110 7.60 -10.97 4.95
C ASP A 110 7.81 -10.18 3.65
N PHE A 111 9.05 -9.75 3.41
CA PHE A 111 9.46 -9.12 2.16
C PHE A 111 10.88 -9.51 1.77
N ALA A 112 11.16 -9.44 0.46
CA ALA A 112 12.49 -9.78 -0.04
C ALA A 112 13.48 -8.64 0.21
N GLU A 113 14.66 -8.97 0.70
CA GLU A 113 15.81 -8.04 0.75
C GLU A 113 16.85 -8.44 -0.31
N PRO A 114 17.21 -7.55 -1.23
CA PRO A 114 16.66 -6.21 -1.47
C PRO A 114 15.21 -6.25 -1.98
N ILE A 115 14.47 -5.17 -1.70
CA ILE A 115 13.08 -5.02 -2.17
C ILE A 115 12.99 -5.21 -3.68
N ARG A 116 12.03 -6.00 -4.12
CA ARG A 116 11.79 -6.30 -5.53
C ARG A 116 10.38 -5.94 -5.94
N ILE A 117 10.25 -5.43 -7.16
CA ILE A 117 8.95 -5.16 -7.77
C ILE A 117 8.19 -6.48 -8.01
N THR A 118 6.88 -6.46 -7.77
CA THR A 118 6.02 -7.61 -8.11
C THR A 118 5.71 -7.65 -9.60
N PRO A 119 5.37 -8.80 -10.18
CA PRO A 119 5.01 -8.88 -11.60
C PRO A 119 3.85 -7.96 -12.00
N SER A 120 2.82 -7.83 -11.14
CA SER A 120 1.69 -6.92 -11.39
C SER A 120 2.12 -5.46 -11.43
N SER A 121 2.94 -5.03 -10.48
CA SER A 121 3.49 -3.67 -10.45
C SER A 121 4.45 -3.41 -11.60
N LEU A 122 5.23 -4.42 -12.02
CA LEU A 122 6.12 -4.32 -13.19
C LEU A 122 5.34 -4.05 -14.47
N THR A 123 4.17 -4.69 -14.64
CA THR A 123 3.28 -4.44 -15.78
C THR A 123 2.77 -3.00 -15.76
N VAL A 124 2.40 -2.46 -14.60
CA VAL A 124 1.97 -1.06 -14.46
C VAL A 124 3.11 -0.11 -14.87
N VAL A 125 4.31 -0.33 -14.36
CA VAL A 125 5.49 0.49 -14.70
C VAL A 125 5.75 0.45 -16.21
N HIS A 126 5.73 -0.74 -16.83
CA HIS A 126 5.93 -0.88 -18.27
C HIS A 126 4.89 -0.09 -19.09
N ASN A 127 3.62 -0.21 -18.74
CA ASN A 127 2.55 0.51 -19.41
C ASN A 127 2.70 2.03 -19.27
N ASN A 128 3.16 2.50 -18.12
CA ASN A 128 3.43 3.92 -17.90
C ASN A 128 4.66 4.42 -18.67
N CYS A 129 5.68 3.59 -18.87
CA CYS A 129 6.78 3.91 -19.79
C CYS A 129 6.27 4.12 -21.23
N ILE A 130 5.45 3.17 -21.71
CA ILE A 130 4.88 3.25 -23.06
C ILE A 130 3.95 4.47 -23.20
N ARG A 131 3.19 4.81 -22.16
CA ARG A 131 2.31 5.98 -22.16
C ARG A 131 3.05 7.28 -22.48
N CYS A 132 4.26 7.45 -21.95
CA CYS A 132 5.06 8.66 -22.17
C CYS A 132 6.00 8.54 -23.38
N HIS A 133 6.51 7.33 -23.64
CA HIS A 133 7.55 7.09 -24.64
C HIS A 133 7.08 6.33 -25.88
N GLY A 134 5.79 6.01 -25.98
CA GLY A 134 5.24 5.13 -27.03
C GLY A 134 5.57 5.57 -28.45
N GLU A 135 5.56 6.87 -28.74
CA GLU A 135 5.91 7.39 -30.06
C GLU A 135 7.36 7.06 -30.46
N TYR A 136 8.29 7.09 -29.50
CA TYR A 136 9.71 6.84 -29.75
C TYR A 136 10.05 5.34 -29.85
N VAL A 137 9.28 4.50 -29.14
CA VAL A 137 9.59 3.06 -29.03
C VAL A 137 8.66 2.17 -29.81
N SER A 138 7.68 2.71 -30.51
CA SER A 138 6.65 1.97 -31.26
C SER A 138 7.20 0.97 -32.28
N GLN A 139 8.39 1.21 -32.82
CA GLN A 139 9.05 0.34 -33.79
C GLN A 139 9.95 -0.73 -33.14
N ILE A 140 10.22 -0.62 -31.84
CA ILE A 140 11.21 -1.44 -31.12
C ILE A 140 10.52 -2.52 -30.28
N ILE A 141 9.31 -2.27 -29.81
CA ILE A 141 8.66 -3.12 -28.83
C ILE A 141 7.40 -3.74 -29.42
N SER A 142 7.24 -5.05 -29.27
CA SER A 142 5.93 -5.69 -29.41
C SER A 142 5.06 -5.23 -28.24
N HIS A 143 3.87 -4.78 -28.57
CA HIS A 143 3.08 -3.79 -27.83
C HIS A 143 2.30 -4.29 -26.62
N SER A 144 2.54 -5.49 -26.09
CA SER A 144 1.76 -6.00 -24.98
C SER A 144 2.62 -6.50 -23.83
N ALA A 145 2.53 -5.84 -22.68
CA ALA A 145 3.06 -6.35 -21.43
C ALA A 145 2.38 -7.64 -20.93
N LYS A 146 1.39 -8.13 -21.69
CA LYS A 146 0.66 -9.37 -21.44
C LYS A 146 1.23 -10.56 -22.20
N ASP A 147 2.11 -10.32 -23.16
CA ASP A 147 2.74 -11.39 -23.92
C ASP A 147 3.84 -12.04 -23.06
N ALA A 148 3.89 -13.38 -23.09
CA ALA A 148 4.86 -14.14 -22.30
C ALA A 148 6.32 -13.79 -22.64
N ASP A 149 6.57 -13.24 -23.84
CA ASP A 149 7.88 -12.83 -24.36
C ASP A 149 8.09 -11.30 -24.31
N ALA A 150 7.26 -10.57 -23.57
CA ALA A 150 7.36 -9.11 -23.49
C ALA A 150 8.68 -8.68 -22.84
N VAL A 151 9.47 -7.91 -23.60
CA VAL A 151 10.67 -7.26 -23.05
C VAL A 151 10.26 -6.01 -22.27
N TYR A 152 10.44 -6.04 -20.97
CA TYR A 152 10.16 -4.88 -20.13
C TYR A 152 11.26 -3.82 -20.24
N CYS A 153 10.86 -2.55 -20.38
CA CYS A 153 11.78 -1.43 -20.55
C CYS A 153 12.88 -1.39 -19.46
N VAL A 154 12.51 -1.72 -18.23
CA VAL A 154 13.43 -1.73 -17.07
C VAL A 154 14.47 -2.85 -17.10
N GLN A 155 14.38 -3.82 -18.02
CA GLN A 155 15.42 -4.83 -18.19
C GLN A 155 16.71 -4.21 -18.76
N CYS A 156 16.57 -3.26 -19.68
CA CYS A 156 17.69 -2.51 -20.25
C CYS A 156 17.88 -1.15 -19.57
N HIS A 157 16.79 -0.53 -19.07
CA HIS A 157 16.78 0.80 -18.47
C HIS A 157 16.55 0.72 -16.95
N SER A 158 17.29 -0.13 -16.24
CA SER A 158 17.08 -0.42 -14.82
C SER A 158 17.34 0.76 -13.88
N THR A 159 18.10 1.77 -14.33
CA THR A 159 18.52 2.92 -13.50
C THR A 159 17.67 4.17 -13.67
N VAL A 160 16.71 4.18 -14.61
CA VAL A 160 15.98 5.41 -14.97
C VAL A 160 15.09 5.96 -13.86
N GLY A 161 14.54 5.09 -12.98
CA GLY A 161 13.64 5.49 -11.90
C GLY A 161 14.37 5.86 -10.62
N HIS A 162 15.30 5.01 -10.19
CA HIS A 162 15.93 5.10 -8.87
C HIS A 162 17.44 5.19 -8.91
N GLY A 163 18.02 5.49 -10.09
CA GLY A 163 19.46 5.55 -10.22
C GLY A 163 20.13 4.18 -10.05
N ARG A 164 21.44 4.20 -9.90
CA ARG A 164 22.22 3.00 -9.62
C ARG A 164 22.24 2.78 -8.11
N LYS A 165 21.89 1.58 -7.67
CA LYS A 165 21.99 1.25 -6.24
C LYS A 165 23.43 1.39 -5.75
N SER A 166 23.59 2.00 -4.59
CA SER A 166 24.89 2.08 -3.91
C SER A 166 25.35 0.65 -3.61
N GLY A 167 26.41 0.20 -4.31
CA GLY A 167 27.00 -1.13 -4.10
C GLY A 167 26.87 -2.12 -5.27
N GLN A 168 26.38 -1.70 -6.43
CA GLN A 168 26.44 -2.49 -7.69
C GLN A 168 27.41 -1.86 -8.68
#